data_ab3134a312a261775bb7928d14cc8af2
#
_entry.id   ab3134a312a261775bb7928d14cc8af2
#
_cell.length_a   1.000
_cell.length_b   1.000
_cell.length_c   1.000
_cell.angle_alpha   90.00
_cell.angle_beta   90.00
_cell.angle_gamma   90.00
#
_symmetry.space_group_name_H-M   'P 1'
#
loop_
_entity.id
_entity.type
_entity.pdbx_description
1 polymer ?
#
loop_
_entity_poly.entity_id
_entity_poly.type
_entity_poly.pdbx_seq_one_letter_code
_entity_poly.pdbx_strand_id
1 'polypeptide(L)'
;MADNMTWTSEQKQVIDLRDRSLLVSAAAGSGKTAVLVQRIIERICDESHPVDIDRLLVVTFTNAAAGEMRERVQAAIAKRVEENPDNTHLRRQEVLAGHAHITTIDSFCLSVLREHFQEIELDPGFRIADEGELKLLQADVLEALLEEEYEQASESFIHFMEAYAPGKDDERAVQLILQLYGFAVANPRPEDWLNHCIESYGAESMETLEKQPWMCTMTEQLRTILSETAALYKRMIAVCRDEGGMESYESVLLSEQQMIEYASEASKYDELRERVNLIRFGSKPRKKKTDSFSEDKAKRVWDMREQAKKQIKSLSEDYFADDDERLLQKQHLAGVQVKELVRLTHAFLLRYSAAKRKKNLVDFGDLEHLALNVLSEKTPDGEKPTLVAAQYRESFEEIMIDEYQDSNYVQELILTSISRTDQPNLFMVGDVKQSIYRFRLARPELFMEKYEI
;
A
#
# COMPACT_ATOMS: atom_id res chain seq x y z
N MET A 1 4.63 -40.42 17.59
CA MET A 1 4.64 -40.81 16.17
C MET A 1 5.29 -39.63 15.43
N ALA A 2 6.50 -39.84 14.90
CA ALA A 2 7.17 -38.79 14.13
C ALA A 2 6.41 -38.65 12.81
N ASP A 3 5.68 -37.55 12.65
CA ASP A 3 5.09 -37.15 11.37
C ASP A 3 6.27 -36.86 10.44
N ASN A 4 6.57 -37.80 9.54
CA ASN A 4 7.48 -37.59 8.43
C ASN A 4 6.76 -36.64 7.44
N MET A 5 6.84 -35.33 7.72
CA MET A 5 6.34 -34.31 6.81
C MET A 5 7.11 -34.46 5.50
N THR A 6 6.43 -34.88 4.44
CA THR A 6 7.03 -34.96 3.11
C THR A 6 6.89 -33.60 2.43
N TRP A 7 8.01 -32.92 2.25
CA TRP A 7 8.08 -31.63 1.56
C TRP A 7 7.91 -31.81 0.05
N THR A 8 7.16 -30.91 -0.59
CA THR A 8 7.12 -30.84 -2.06
C THR A 8 8.48 -30.36 -2.61
N SER A 9 8.68 -30.49 -3.95
CA SER A 9 9.90 -30.01 -4.60
C SER A 9 10.12 -28.50 -4.40
N GLU A 10 9.05 -27.73 -4.50
CA GLU A 10 9.06 -26.27 -4.30
C GLU A 10 9.38 -25.91 -2.83
N GLN A 11 8.75 -26.58 -1.88
CA GLN A 11 9.03 -26.37 -0.45
C GLN A 11 10.49 -26.70 -0.11
N LYS A 12 11.06 -27.77 -0.68
CA LYS A 12 12.48 -28.09 -0.51
C LYS A 12 13.38 -27.00 -1.10
N GLN A 13 13.08 -26.51 -2.28
CA GLN A 13 13.84 -25.39 -2.87
C GLN A 13 13.82 -24.16 -1.95
N VAL A 14 12.65 -23.81 -1.41
CA VAL A 14 12.53 -22.69 -0.47
C VAL A 14 13.33 -22.92 0.81
N ILE A 15 13.38 -24.14 1.32
CA ILE A 15 14.17 -24.52 2.51
C ILE A 15 15.67 -24.47 2.23
N ASP A 16 16.12 -24.90 1.04
CA ASP A 16 17.54 -25.16 0.74
C ASP A 16 18.27 -23.98 0.08
N LEU A 17 17.56 -23.10 -0.65
CA LEU A 17 18.20 -21.98 -1.36
C LEU A 17 18.85 -20.97 -0.41
N ARG A 18 20.10 -20.53 -0.76
CA ARG A 18 20.93 -19.62 0.05
C ARG A 18 21.48 -18.48 -0.80
N ASP A 19 22.05 -17.47 -0.14
CA ASP A 19 22.83 -16.37 -0.74
C ASP A 19 22.07 -15.57 -1.80
N ARG A 20 20.76 -15.36 -1.55
CA ARG A 20 19.87 -14.57 -2.40
C ARG A 20 18.63 -14.10 -1.65
N SER A 21 18.04 -13.03 -2.11
CA SER A 21 16.68 -12.67 -1.67
C SER A 21 15.66 -13.63 -2.26
N LEU A 22 14.74 -14.09 -1.42
CA LEU A 22 13.67 -15.00 -1.83
C LEU A 22 12.31 -14.37 -1.51
N LEU A 23 11.44 -14.32 -2.50
CA LEU A 23 10.03 -14.01 -2.34
C LEU A 23 9.22 -15.28 -2.54
N VAL A 24 8.50 -15.71 -1.51
CA VAL A 24 7.68 -16.93 -1.51
C VAL A 24 6.20 -16.55 -1.51
N SER A 25 5.55 -16.73 -2.66
CA SER A 25 4.10 -16.59 -2.77
C SER A 25 3.43 -17.92 -2.44
N ALA A 26 2.67 -17.98 -1.35
CA ALA A 26 2.12 -19.23 -0.84
C ALA A 26 0.71 -19.03 -0.26
N ALA A 27 -0.27 -19.74 -0.82
CA ALA A 27 -1.68 -19.67 -0.41
C ALA A 27 -1.91 -20.09 1.05
N ALA A 28 -3.09 -19.77 1.59
CA ALA A 28 -3.51 -20.25 2.92
C ALA A 28 -3.44 -21.79 3.00
N GLY A 29 -2.92 -22.29 4.11
CA GLY A 29 -2.80 -23.74 4.33
C GLY A 29 -1.67 -24.44 3.55
N SER A 30 -0.84 -23.71 2.79
CA SER A 30 0.30 -24.27 2.06
C SER A 30 1.49 -24.67 2.96
N GLY A 31 1.40 -24.43 4.27
CA GLY A 31 2.46 -24.77 5.20
C GLY A 31 3.54 -23.69 5.33
N LYS A 32 3.26 -22.41 5.02
CA LYS A 32 4.21 -21.29 5.12
C LYS A 32 5.04 -21.32 6.40
N THR A 33 4.38 -21.33 7.56
CA THR A 33 5.05 -21.35 8.87
C THR A 33 5.91 -22.60 9.09
N ALA A 34 5.45 -23.78 8.62
CA ALA A 34 6.22 -25.01 8.74
C ALA A 34 7.49 -24.98 7.88
N VAL A 35 7.41 -24.46 6.66
CA VAL A 35 8.57 -24.26 5.77
C VAL A 35 9.56 -23.27 6.39
N LEU A 36 9.07 -22.17 6.99
CA LEU A 36 9.90 -21.18 7.66
C LEU A 36 10.65 -21.77 8.86
N VAL A 37 9.94 -22.51 9.73
CA VAL A 37 10.57 -23.22 10.86
C VAL A 37 11.61 -24.23 10.36
N GLN A 38 11.29 -25.03 9.35
CA GLN A 38 12.24 -25.99 8.79
C GLN A 38 13.49 -25.30 8.21
N ARG A 39 13.31 -24.17 7.49
CA ARG A 39 14.43 -23.37 6.99
C ARG A 39 15.36 -22.91 8.11
N ILE A 40 14.80 -22.39 9.20
CA ILE A 40 15.57 -21.99 10.40
C ILE A 40 16.38 -23.18 10.94
N ILE A 41 15.74 -24.34 11.08
CA ILE A 41 16.40 -25.55 11.60
C ILE A 41 17.51 -26.04 10.66
N GLU A 42 17.30 -26.03 9.34
CA GLU A 42 18.34 -26.41 8.37
C GLU A 42 19.50 -25.41 8.36
N ARG A 43 19.26 -24.11 8.63
CA ARG A 43 20.34 -23.11 8.82
C ARG A 43 21.17 -23.38 10.06
N ILE A 44 20.53 -23.75 11.14
CA ILE A 44 21.18 -24.07 12.43
C ILE A 44 21.95 -25.38 12.33
N CYS A 45 21.41 -26.38 11.65
CA CYS A 45 21.97 -27.73 11.53
C CYS A 45 22.95 -27.92 10.36
N ASP A 46 23.22 -26.88 9.57
CA ASP A 46 24.13 -26.97 8.42
C ASP A 46 25.54 -27.38 8.90
N GLU A 47 26.03 -28.52 8.40
CA GLU A 47 27.36 -29.04 8.83
C GLU A 47 28.52 -28.21 8.28
N SER A 48 28.32 -27.53 7.15
CA SER A 48 29.37 -26.76 6.47
C SER A 48 29.41 -25.31 6.94
N HIS A 49 28.27 -24.71 7.18
CA HIS A 49 28.13 -23.31 7.59
C HIS A 49 26.99 -23.14 8.62
N PRO A 50 27.18 -23.68 9.83
CA PRO A 50 26.16 -23.58 10.87
C PRO A 50 25.97 -22.14 11.30
N VAL A 51 24.71 -21.71 11.41
CA VAL A 51 24.33 -20.36 11.82
C VAL A 51 23.77 -20.40 13.24
N ASP A 52 24.24 -19.51 14.10
CA ASP A 52 23.65 -19.35 15.44
C ASP A 52 22.26 -18.71 15.30
N ILE A 53 21.30 -19.15 16.10
CA ILE A 53 19.91 -18.70 16.01
C ILE A 53 19.75 -17.21 16.31
N ASP A 54 20.60 -16.62 17.13
CA ASP A 54 20.63 -15.19 17.44
C ASP A 54 21.15 -14.33 16.26
N ARG A 55 21.68 -14.97 15.20
CA ARG A 55 22.02 -14.34 13.93
C ARG A 55 20.90 -14.39 12.88
N LEU A 56 19.73 -14.89 13.26
CA LEU A 56 18.54 -14.91 12.42
C LEU A 56 17.51 -13.94 12.97
N LEU A 57 17.05 -13.00 12.14
CA LEU A 57 15.91 -12.13 12.46
C LEU A 57 14.66 -12.71 11.80
N VAL A 58 13.64 -13.00 12.60
CA VAL A 58 12.34 -13.46 12.11
C VAL A 58 11.28 -12.44 12.52
N VAL A 59 10.69 -11.79 11.54
CA VAL A 59 9.67 -10.75 11.75
C VAL A 59 8.30 -11.31 11.39
N THR A 60 7.36 -11.21 12.33
CA THR A 60 5.96 -11.60 12.16
C THR A 60 5.04 -10.40 12.36
N PHE A 61 3.80 -10.50 11.89
CA PHE A 61 2.84 -9.41 11.99
C PHE A 61 2.24 -9.22 13.41
N THR A 62 2.11 -10.31 14.19
CA THR A 62 1.51 -10.24 15.53
C THR A 62 2.38 -10.88 16.60
N ASN A 63 2.25 -10.39 17.85
CA ASN A 63 2.93 -10.99 19.00
C ASN A 63 2.54 -12.46 19.22
N ALA A 64 1.29 -12.83 18.91
CA ALA A 64 0.84 -14.22 19.00
C ALA A 64 1.56 -15.10 17.98
N ALA A 65 1.69 -14.65 16.71
CA ALA A 65 2.43 -15.38 15.68
C ALA A 65 3.93 -15.49 16.03
N ALA A 66 4.53 -14.42 16.55
CA ALA A 66 5.92 -14.45 17.02
C ALA A 66 6.11 -15.45 18.18
N GLY A 67 5.17 -15.50 19.13
CA GLY A 67 5.17 -16.46 20.24
C GLY A 67 5.07 -17.90 19.74
N GLU A 68 4.10 -18.19 18.89
CA GLU A 68 3.91 -19.51 18.28
C GLU A 68 5.14 -19.95 17.47
N MET A 69 5.70 -19.04 16.68
CA MET A 69 6.92 -19.31 15.90
C MET A 69 8.09 -19.67 16.82
N ARG A 70 8.28 -18.90 17.89
CA ARG A 70 9.34 -19.16 18.90
C ARG A 70 9.17 -20.53 19.55
N GLU A 71 7.97 -20.89 19.99
CA GLU A 71 7.69 -22.21 20.57
C GLU A 71 7.99 -23.34 19.59
N ARG A 72 7.57 -23.21 18.33
CA ARG A 72 7.84 -24.22 17.29
C ARG A 72 9.33 -24.39 17.01
N VAL A 73 10.07 -23.30 16.93
CA VAL A 73 11.52 -23.33 16.71
C VAL A 73 12.23 -23.95 17.91
N GLN A 74 11.89 -23.57 19.13
CA GLN A 74 12.45 -24.16 20.35
C GLN A 74 12.18 -25.67 20.43
N ALA A 75 10.95 -26.10 20.16
CA ALA A 75 10.61 -27.54 20.17
C ALA A 75 11.37 -28.29 19.07
N ALA A 76 11.57 -27.71 17.91
CA ALA A 76 12.32 -28.32 16.81
C ALA A 76 13.83 -28.46 17.16
N ILE A 77 14.43 -27.43 17.78
CA ILE A 77 15.82 -27.47 18.26
C ILE A 77 15.98 -28.56 19.35
N ALA A 78 15.09 -28.59 20.37
CA ALA A 78 15.12 -29.59 21.42
C ALA A 78 15.07 -31.01 20.85
N LYS A 79 14.20 -31.27 19.86
CA LYS A 79 14.14 -32.53 19.16
C LYS A 79 15.47 -32.89 18.46
N ARG A 80 16.14 -31.95 17.82
CA ARG A 80 17.44 -32.17 17.17
C ARG A 80 18.53 -32.45 18.18
N VAL A 81 18.48 -31.83 19.39
CA VAL A 81 19.38 -32.12 20.49
C VAL A 81 19.18 -33.56 21.03
N GLU A 82 17.93 -34.01 21.20
CA GLU A 82 17.60 -35.38 21.58
C GLU A 82 18.11 -36.41 20.57
N GLU A 83 17.98 -36.13 19.26
CA GLU A 83 18.47 -36.97 18.17
C GLU A 83 20.01 -37.03 18.11
N ASN A 84 20.71 -35.95 18.53
CA ASN A 84 22.15 -35.79 18.47
C ASN A 84 22.71 -35.22 19.77
N PRO A 85 22.67 -35.96 20.87
CA PRO A 85 22.98 -35.45 22.20
C PRO A 85 24.44 -35.03 22.41
N ASP A 86 25.36 -35.50 21.59
CA ASP A 86 26.78 -35.14 21.65
C ASP A 86 27.13 -33.90 20.81
N ASN A 87 26.19 -33.35 20.06
CA ASN A 87 26.42 -32.17 19.28
C ASN A 87 26.42 -30.90 20.16
N THR A 88 27.62 -30.37 20.41
CA THR A 88 27.81 -29.18 21.24
C THR A 88 27.22 -27.92 20.68
N HIS A 89 27.19 -27.80 19.35
CA HIS A 89 26.56 -26.66 18.67
C HIS A 89 25.04 -26.64 18.91
N LEU A 90 24.34 -27.77 18.71
CA LEU A 90 22.91 -27.86 18.95
C LEU A 90 22.51 -27.55 20.40
N ARG A 91 23.29 -28.04 21.36
CA ARG A 91 23.08 -27.71 22.80
C ARG A 91 23.25 -26.21 23.07
N ARG A 92 24.20 -25.56 22.38
CA ARG A 92 24.36 -24.11 22.47
C ARG A 92 23.15 -23.40 21.88
N GLN A 93 22.61 -23.88 20.74
CA GLN A 93 21.41 -23.30 20.11
C GLN A 93 20.17 -23.42 21.00
N GLU A 94 20.02 -24.50 21.76
CA GLU A 94 18.92 -24.65 22.72
C GLU A 94 18.94 -23.55 23.79
N VAL A 95 20.13 -23.17 24.28
CA VAL A 95 20.27 -22.05 25.21
C VAL A 95 20.02 -20.71 24.55
N LEU A 96 20.55 -20.49 23.33
CA LEU A 96 20.41 -19.25 22.56
C LEU A 96 18.97 -19.03 22.08
N ALA A 97 18.16 -20.08 21.92
CA ALA A 97 16.79 -20.00 21.46
C ALA A 97 15.89 -19.11 22.35
N GLY A 98 16.25 -18.92 23.62
CA GLY A 98 15.59 -17.94 24.51
C GLY A 98 15.84 -16.47 24.12
N HIS A 99 16.91 -16.20 23.39
CA HIS A 99 17.32 -14.87 22.93
C HIS A 99 17.18 -14.68 21.42
N ALA A 100 16.54 -15.64 20.74
CA ALA A 100 16.31 -15.55 19.30
C ALA A 100 15.49 -14.31 18.92
N HIS A 101 15.91 -13.62 17.86
CA HIS A 101 15.20 -12.45 17.30
C HIS A 101 13.98 -12.88 16.50
N ILE A 102 13.01 -13.54 17.15
CA ILE A 102 11.70 -13.89 16.59
C ILE A 102 10.68 -12.95 17.21
N THR A 103 10.24 -11.94 16.45
CA THR A 103 9.57 -10.77 17.03
C THR A 103 8.61 -10.11 16.03
N THR A 104 7.82 -9.14 16.49
CA THR A 104 7.11 -8.21 15.57
C THR A 104 8.04 -7.08 15.14
N ILE A 105 7.70 -6.40 14.04
CA ILE A 105 8.48 -5.25 13.58
C ILE A 105 8.54 -4.15 14.65
N ASP A 106 7.43 -3.86 15.32
CA ASP A 106 7.38 -2.87 16.40
C ASP A 106 8.31 -3.22 17.57
N SER A 107 8.35 -4.50 17.94
CA SER A 107 9.24 -4.98 19.02
C SER A 107 10.70 -4.92 18.59
N PHE A 108 11.01 -5.18 17.32
CA PHE A 108 12.35 -4.96 16.76
C PHE A 108 12.72 -3.47 16.80
N CYS A 109 11.84 -2.59 16.32
CA CYS A 109 12.05 -1.14 16.40
C CYS A 109 12.29 -0.68 17.85
N LEU A 110 11.49 -1.17 18.79
CA LEU A 110 11.67 -0.87 20.22
C LEU A 110 13.05 -1.30 20.74
N SER A 111 13.57 -2.47 20.32
CA SER A 111 14.93 -2.89 20.71
C SER A 111 16.00 -1.98 20.13
N VAL A 112 15.88 -1.61 18.85
CA VAL A 112 16.78 -0.63 18.21
C VAL A 112 16.80 0.68 18.97
N LEU A 113 15.63 1.20 19.35
CA LEU A 113 15.54 2.46 20.10
C LEU A 113 16.16 2.36 21.50
N ARG A 114 15.97 1.25 22.19
CA ARG A 114 16.56 1.04 23.53
C ARG A 114 18.07 0.88 23.50
N GLU A 115 18.63 0.35 22.42
CA GLU A 115 20.07 0.19 22.24
C GLU A 115 20.74 1.47 21.73
N HIS A 116 20.03 2.27 20.93
CA HIS A 116 20.58 3.43 20.20
C HIS A 116 19.84 4.75 20.47
N PHE A 117 19.18 4.89 21.63
CA PHE A 117 18.41 6.10 21.97
C PHE A 117 19.23 7.38 21.91
N GLN A 118 20.55 7.31 22.09
CA GLN A 118 21.45 8.45 22.07
C GLN A 118 21.58 9.07 20.66
N GLU A 119 21.51 8.24 19.61
CA GLU A 119 21.64 8.68 18.21
C GLU A 119 20.51 9.61 17.75
N ILE A 120 19.35 9.56 18.43
CA ILE A 120 18.16 10.34 18.14
C ILE A 120 17.74 11.26 19.29
N GLU A 121 18.62 11.42 20.31
CA GLU A 121 18.37 12.22 21.50
C GLU A 121 17.02 11.84 22.20
N LEU A 122 16.68 10.58 22.23
CA LEU A 122 15.49 10.06 22.90
C LEU A 122 15.78 9.83 24.38
N ASP A 123 14.86 10.25 25.26
CA ASP A 123 14.97 9.97 26.68
C ASP A 123 14.87 8.45 26.93
N PRO A 124 15.83 7.81 27.59
CA PRO A 124 15.80 6.36 27.86
C PRO A 124 14.58 5.90 28.68
N GLY A 125 13.95 6.83 29.42
CA GLY A 125 12.72 6.58 30.18
C GLY A 125 11.44 6.67 29.36
N PHE A 126 11.52 6.72 28.04
CA PHE A 126 10.34 6.75 27.18
C PHE A 126 9.46 5.50 27.37
N ARG A 127 8.16 5.69 27.20
CA ARG A 127 7.16 4.62 27.22
C ARG A 127 6.22 4.67 26.03
N ILE A 128 5.69 3.52 25.68
CA ILE A 128 4.61 3.45 24.69
C ILE A 128 3.34 3.93 25.36
N ALA A 129 2.69 4.93 24.76
CA ALA A 129 1.44 5.48 25.24
C ALA A 129 0.25 4.56 24.90
N ASP A 130 -0.77 4.57 25.75
CA ASP A 130 -2.03 3.90 25.42
C ASP A 130 -2.88 4.72 24.43
N GLU A 131 -3.79 4.05 23.74
CA GLU A 131 -4.60 4.68 22.67
C GLU A 131 -5.49 5.82 23.21
N GLY A 132 -6.00 5.70 24.44
CA GLY A 132 -6.82 6.73 25.05
C GLY A 132 -6.02 8.00 25.36
N GLU A 133 -4.80 7.84 25.89
CA GLU A 133 -3.89 8.95 26.16
C GLU A 133 -3.49 9.66 24.85
N LEU A 134 -3.21 8.90 23.78
CA LEU A 134 -2.88 9.45 22.48
C LEU A 134 -4.03 10.26 21.87
N LYS A 135 -5.26 9.74 21.94
CA LYS A 135 -6.45 10.45 21.43
C LYS A 135 -6.69 11.78 22.16
N LEU A 136 -6.53 11.79 23.49
CA LEU A 136 -6.65 13.02 24.26
C LEU A 136 -5.57 14.01 23.87
N LEU A 137 -4.31 13.57 23.76
CA LEU A 137 -3.20 14.43 23.37
C LEU A 137 -3.37 14.97 21.94
N GLN A 138 -3.90 14.18 21.02
CA GLN A 138 -4.23 14.62 19.66
C GLN A 138 -5.29 15.72 19.68
N ALA A 139 -6.35 15.53 20.48
CA ALA A 139 -7.43 16.52 20.61
C ALA A 139 -6.90 17.85 21.19
N ASP A 140 -6.12 17.79 22.28
CA ASP A 140 -5.53 18.97 22.93
C ASP A 140 -4.63 19.76 21.95
N VAL A 141 -3.81 19.05 21.16
CA VAL A 141 -2.88 19.68 20.19
C VAL A 141 -3.65 20.29 19.01
N LEU A 142 -4.71 19.64 18.53
CA LEU A 142 -5.53 20.17 17.44
C LEU A 142 -6.34 21.39 17.89
N GLU A 143 -6.95 21.34 19.08
CA GLU A 143 -7.67 22.48 19.66
C GLU A 143 -6.76 23.70 19.75
N ALA A 144 -5.58 23.56 20.37
CA ALA A 144 -4.61 24.64 20.48
C ALA A 144 -4.11 25.17 19.12
N LEU A 145 -3.90 24.26 18.13
CA LEU A 145 -3.52 24.66 16.78
C LEU A 145 -4.62 25.51 16.13
N LEU A 146 -5.86 25.04 16.16
CA LEU A 146 -6.97 25.75 15.51
C LEU A 146 -7.29 27.09 16.21
N GLU A 147 -7.21 27.16 17.54
CA GLU A 147 -7.36 28.42 18.28
C GLU A 147 -6.35 29.47 17.81
N GLU A 148 -5.07 29.10 17.69
CA GLU A 148 -4.04 30.03 17.19
C GLU A 148 -4.28 30.44 15.72
N GLU A 149 -4.75 29.51 14.88
CA GLU A 149 -5.07 29.82 13.48
C GLU A 149 -6.27 30.76 13.37
N TYR A 150 -7.27 30.61 14.23
CA TYR A 150 -8.41 31.55 14.32
C TYR A 150 -7.99 32.93 14.83
N GLU A 151 -7.04 33.01 15.77
CA GLU A 151 -6.49 34.30 16.24
C GLU A 151 -5.72 35.01 15.12
N GLN A 152 -4.95 34.29 14.31
CA GLN A 152 -4.22 34.84 13.17
C GLN A 152 -5.14 35.17 11.99
N ALA A 153 -6.21 34.43 11.81
CA ALA A 153 -7.25 34.58 10.80
C ALA A 153 -6.71 34.84 9.38
N SER A 154 -5.72 34.03 8.95
CA SER A 154 -5.18 34.16 7.60
C SER A 154 -6.26 33.90 6.55
N GLU A 155 -6.19 34.58 5.41
CA GLU A 155 -7.18 34.44 4.33
C GLU A 155 -7.28 32.97 3.84
N SER A 156 -6.16 32.27 3.71
CA SER A 156 -6.13 30.86 3.28
C SER A 156 -6.82 29.94 4.29
N PHE A 157 -6.59 30.16 5.60
CA PHE A 157 -7.23 29.40 6.65
C PHE A 157 -8.75 29.63 6.68
N ILE A 158 -9.19 30.89 6.62
CA ILE A 158 -10.62 31.21 6.60
C ILE A 158 -11.31 30.57 5.39
N HIS A 159 -10.75 30.67 4.20
CA HIS A 159 -11.29 30.04 3.01
C HIS A 159 -11.34 28.51 3.11
N PHE A 160 -10.32 27.91 3.76
CA PHE A 160 -10.31 26.46 4.02
C PHE A 160 -11.44 26.05 4.96
N MET A 161 -11.63 26.78 6.06
CA MET A 161 -12.68 26.51 7.03
C MET A 161 -14.08 26.72 6.45
N GLU A 162 -14.28 27.78 5.66
CA GLU A 162 -15.55 28.03 4.93
C GLU A 162 -15.89 26.88 3.97
N ALA A 163 -14.87 26.30 3.31
CA ALA A 163 -15.07 25.22 2.36
C ALA A 163 -15.36 23.86 3.02
N TYR A 164 -14.65 23.54 4.11
CA TYR A 164 -14.68 22.20 4.69
C TYR A 164 -15.35 22.10 6.08
N ALA A 165 -15.50 23.23 6.78
CA ALA A 165 -16.21 23.32 8.06
C ALA A 165 -17.23 24.47 8.05
N PRO A 166 -18.21 24.50 7.11
CA PRO A 166 -19.15 25.64 6.96
C PRO A 166 -20.18 25.72 8.09
N GLY A 167 -20.05 24.90 9.13
CA GLY A 167 -20.96 24.79 10.25
C GLY A 167 -20.54 25.58 11.48
N LYS A 168 -20.95 25.08 12.65
CA LYS A 168 -20.59 25.62 13.97
C LYS A 168 -19.45 24.86 14.63
N ASP A 169 -18.97 23.78 14.00
CA ASP A 169 -17.92 22.92 14.52
C ASP A 169 -16.83 22.71 13.45
N ASP A 170 -15.66 22.41 13.92
CA ASP A 170 -14.48 22.18 13.09
C ASP A 170 -14.21 20.69 12.84
N GLU A 171 -15.15 19.82 13.23
CA GLU A 171 -14.97 18.37 13.23
C GLU A 171 -14.48 17.84 11.89
N ARG A 172 -15.06 18.35 10.79
CA ARG A 172 -14.68 17.90 9.44
C ARG A 172 -13.26 18.32 9.05
N ALA A 173 -12.84 19.53 9.41
CA ALA A 173 -11.47 20.01 9.20
C ALA A 173 -10.49 19.19 10.02
N VAL A 174 -10.79 18.92 11.28
CA VAL A 174 -10.01 18.06 12.19
C VAL A 174 -9.88 16.65 11.60
N GLN A 175 -10.97 16.06 11.11
CA GLN A 175 -10.93 14.74 10.48
C GLN A 175 -10.04 14.72 9.23
N LEU A 176 -10.07 15.76 8.39
CA LEU A 176 -9.21 15.86 7.21
C LEU A 176 -7.73 15.96 7.61
N ILE A 177 -7.40 16.75 8.62
CA ILE A 177 -6.03 16.89 9.15
C ILE A 177 -5.54 15.54 9.67
N LEU A 178 -6.33 14.85 10.50
CA LEU A 178 -5.96 13.56 11.05
C LEU A 178 -5.85 12.47 9.99
N GLN A 179 -6.73 12.49 8.99
CA GLN A 179 -6.66 11.55 7.86
C GLN A 179 -5.39 11.77 7.04
N LEU A 180 -5.07 13.01 6.70
CA LEU A 180 -3.86 13.33 5.94
C LEU A 180 -2.59 13.02 6.76
N TYR A 181 -2.60 13.31 8.07
CA TYR A 181 -1.55 12.91 9.01
C TYR A 181 -1.34 11.39 9.00
N GLY A 182 -2.43 10.60 9.08
CA GLY A 182 -2.35 9.14 9.03
C GLY A 182 -1.69 8.64 7.73
N PHE A 183 -2.02 9.23 6.58
CA PHE A 183 -1.36 8.90 5.31
C PHE A 183 0.11 9.34 5.30
N ALA A 184 0.42 10.51 5.83
CA ALA A 184 1.79 11.01 5.86
C ALA A 184 2.71 10.09 6.68
N VAL A 185 2.31 9.70 7.89
CA VAL A 185 3.12 8.83 8.76
C VAL A 185 3.22 7.37 8.28
N ALA A 186 2.45 6.97 7.28
CA ALA A 186 2.64 5.68 6.60
C ALA A 186 3.79 5.71 5.58
N ASN A 187 4.39 6.88 5.34
CA ASN A 187 5.51 7.04 4.43
C ASN A 187 6.81 7.27 5.22
N PRO A 188 7.96 6.80 4.73
CA PRO A 188 9.25 6.91 5.43
C PRO A 188 9.65 8.34 5.80
N ARG A 189 9.24 9.31 4.97
CA ARG A 189 9.52 10.75 5.15
C ARG A 189 8.20 11.53 5.06
N PRO A 190 7.46 11.67 6.15
CA PRO A 190 6.13 12.30 6.18
C PRO A 190 6.10 13.72 5.61
N GLU A 191 7.10 14.54 5.94
CA GLU A 191 7.20 15.93 5.47
C GLU A 191 7.42 16.01 3.95
N ASP A 192 8.28 15.16 3.39
CA ASP A 192 8.50 15.09 1.94
C ASP A 192 7.24 14.66 1.21
N TRP A 193 6.57 13.66 1.76
CA TRP A 193 5.32 13.17 1.18
C TRP A 193 4.24 14.25 1.18
N LEU A 194 4.10 15.01 2.28
CA LEU A 194 3.18 16.15 2.37
C LEU A 194 3.51 17.22 1.33
N ASN A 195 4.79 17.55 1.15
CA ASN A 195 5.23 18.50 0.13
C ASN A 195 4.91 18.01 -1.29
N HIS A 196 5.12 16.73 -1.56
CA HIS A 196 4.78 16.14 -2.86
C HIS A 196 3.27 16.17 -3.17
N CYS A 197 2.40 16.09 -2.15
CA CYS A 197 0.96 16.27 -2.33
C CYS A 197 0.63 17.67 -2.93
N ILE A 198 1.35 18.72 -2.54
CA ILE A 198 1.16 20.08 -3.09
C ILE A 198 1.58 20.15 -4.57
N GLU A 199 2.70 19.52 -4.92
CA GLU A 199 3.25 19.52 -6.29
C GLU A 199 2.25 18.96 -7.29
N SER A 200 1.45 17.98 -6.90
CA SER A 200 0.41 17.37 -7.73
C SER A 200 -0.68 18.35 -8.17
N TYR A 201 -0.78 19.52 -7.55
CA TYR A 201 -1.75 20.59 -7.86
C TYR A 201 -1.11 21.83 -8.50
N GLY A 202 0.17 21.80 -8.84
CA GLY A 202 0.92 22.92 -9.40
C GLY A 202 0.88 23.03 -10.93
N ALA A 203 -0.04 22.35 -11.63
CA ALA A 203 -0.08 22.40 -13.09
C ALA A 203 -0.57 23.76 -13.61
N GLU A 204 0.25 24.42 -14.43
CA GLU A 204 -0.04 25.73 -15.04
C GLU A 204 -0.61 25.60 -16.47
N SER A 205 -0.57 24.42 -17.06
CA SER A 205 -1.06 24.13 -18.41
C SER A 205 -1.64 22.72 -18.50
N MET A 206 -2.47 22.47 -19.52
CA MET A 206 -3.01 21.14 -19.80
C MET A 206 -1.89 20.12 -20.04
N GLU A 207 -0.82 20.50 -20.73
CA GLU A 207 0.33 19.64 -20.97
C GLU A 207 0.99 19.18 -19.66
N THR A 208 1.10 20.05 -18.66
CA THR A 208 1.64 19.71 -17.34
C THR A 208 0.64 18.94 -16.49
N LEU A 209 -0.64 19.23 -16.62
CA LEU A 209 -1.74 18.55 -15.93
C LEU A 209 -1.85 17.08 -16.38
N GLU A 210 -1.81 16.83 -17.68
CA GLU A 210 -1.89 15.48 -18.25
C GLU A 210 -0.72 14.58 -17.84
N LYS A 211 0.42 15.15 -17.47
CA LYS A 211 1.60 14.41 -16.97
C LYS A 211 1.51 14.07 -15.47
N GLN A 212 0.54 14.61 -14.75
CA GLN A 212 0.36 14.28 -13.34
C GLN A 212 -0.02 12.79 -13.17
N PRO A 213 0.59 12.07 -12.23
CA PRO A 213 0.35 10.62 -12.06
C PRO A 213 -1.14 10.27 -11.88
N TRP A 214 -1.87 11.08 -11.10
CA TRP A 214 -3.30 10.85 -10.88
C TRP A 214 -4.13 11.05 -12.17
N MET A 215 -3.75 12.03 -13.02
CA MET A 215 -4.41 12.29 -14.28
C MET A 215 -4.15 11.17 -15.30
N CYS A 216 -2.91 10.65 -15.33
CA CYS A 216 -2.55 9.48 -16.13
C CYS A 216 -3.38 8.26 -15.71
N THR A 217 -3.43 7.96 -14.41
CA THR A 217 -4.20 6.83 -13.86
C THR A 217 -5.69 6.98 -14.15
N MET A 218 -6.25 8.17 -13.96
CA MET A 218 -7.66 8.46 -14.27
C MET A 218 -7.94 8.24 -15.76
N THR A 219 -7.10 8.76 -16.64
CA THR A 219 -7.24 8.60 -18.09
C THR A 219 -7.20 7.12 -18.51
N GLU A 220 -6.31 6.33 -17.92
CA GLU A 220 -6.21 4.89 -18.18
C GLU A 220 -7.45 4.13 -17.70
N GLN A 221 -7.96 4.45 -16.52
CA GLN A 221 -9.21 3.85 -16.00
C GLN A 221 -10.40 4.19 -16.91
N LEU A 222 -10.53 5.44 -17.37
CA LEU A 222 -11.60 5.84 -18.30
C LEU A 222 -11.51 5.10 -19.64
N ARG A 223 -10.30 4.92 -20.18
CA ARG A 223 -10.05 4.10 -21.37
C ARG A 223 -10.46 2.64 -21.17
N THR A 224 -10.13 2.08 -20.03
CA THR A 224 -10.50 0.70 -19.65
C THR A 224 -12.01 0.54 -19.64
N ILE A 225 -12.74 1.44 -19.00
CA ILE A 225 -14.22 1.44 -18.98
C ILE A 225 -14.81 1.50 -20.39
N LEU A 226 -14.25 2.35 -21.26
CA LEU A 226 -14.71 2.45 -22.65
C LEU A 226 -14.39 1.17 -23.45
N SER A 227 -13.21 0.56 -23.25
CA SER A 227 -12.84 -0.70 -23.88
C SER A 227 -13.75 -1.85 -23.45
N GLU A 228 -14.06 -1.96 -22.16
CA GLU A 228 -15.02 -2.94 -21.64
C GLU A 228 -16.42 -2.71 -22.20
N THR A 229 -16.83 -1.44 -22.34
CA THR A 229 -18.10 -1.06 -22.95
C THR A 229 -18.12 -1.45 -24.42
N ALA A 230 -17.05 -1.20 -25.18
CA ALA A 230 -16.95 -1.65 -26.59
C ALA A 230 -17.03 -3.19 -26.71
N ALA A 231 -16.40 -3.91 -25.77
CA ALA A 231 -16.49 -5.38 -25.70
C ALA A 231 -17.93 -5.85 -25.40
N LEU A 232 -18.68 -5.13 -24.56
CA LEU A 232 -20.10 -5.37 -24.32
C LEU A 232 -20.93 -5.19 -25.60
N TYR A 233 -20.65 -4.14 -26.38
CA TYR A 233 -21.30 -3.92 -27.68
C TYR A 233 -21.01 -5.06 -28.67
N LYS A 234 -19.77 -5.56 -28.74
CA LYS A 234 -19.41 -6.75 -29.56
C LYS A 234 -20.26 -7.97 -29.19
N ARG A 235 -20.51 -8.18 -27.91
CA ARG A 235 -21.39 -9.26 -27.43
C ARG A 235 -22.86 -9.05 -27.84
N MET A 236 -23.37 -7.83 -27.71
CA MET A 236 -24.73 -7.50 -28.17
C MET A 236 -24.90 -7.68 -29.67
N ILE A 237 -23.91 -7.30 -30.49
CA ILE A 237 -23.88 -7.50 -31.95
C ILE A 237 -23.90 -8.99 -32.28
N ALA A 238 -23.11 -9.81 -31.57
CA ALA A 238 -23.14 -11.27 -31.77
C ALA A 238 -24.55 -11.86 -31.54
N VAL A 239 -25.26 -11.44 -30.50
CA VAL A 239 -26.63 -11.86 -30.23
C VAL A 239 -27.56 -11.44 -31.36
N CYS A 240 -27.39 -10.24 -31.94
CA CYS A 240 -28.20 -9.82 -33.10
C CYS A 240 -27.98 -10.68 -34.35
N ARG A 241 -26.74 -11.11 -34.58
CA ARG A 241 -26.37 -12.00 -35.72
C ARG A 241 -26.88 -13.41 -35.54
N ASP A 242 -26.77 -13.98 -34.33
CA ASP A 242 -27.22 -15.35 -34.04
C ASP A 242 -28.75 -15.48 -34.13
N GLU A 243 -29.50 -14.46 -33.80
CA GLU A 243 -30.97 -14.48 -33.85
C GLU A 243 -31.51 -14.37 -35.30
N GLY A 244 -30.77 -13.68 -36.17
CA GLY A 244 -31.23 -13.30 -37.51
C GLY A 244 -32.39 -12.28 -37.51
N GLY A 245 -32.50 -11.49 -38.55
CA GLY A 245 -33.58 -10.52 -38.70
C GLY A 245 -33.44 -9.25 -37.80
N MET A 246 -32.31 -9.12 -37.11
CA MET A 246 -32.03 -7.95 -36.26
C MET A 246 -31.03 -6.94 -36.91
N GLU A 247 -30.95 -6.89 -38.23
CA GLU A 247 -29.96 -6.06 -38.96
C GLU A 247 -30.07 -4.58 -38.66
N SER A 248 -31.26 -4.08 -38.35
CA SER A 248 -31.47 -2.67 -37.97
C SER A 248 -30.90 -2.38 -36.57
N TYR A 249 -30.98 -3.35 -35.65
CA TYR A 249 -30.36 -3.24 -34.31
C TYR A 249 -28.84 -3.36 -34.42
N GLU A 250 -28.34 -4.34 -35.16
CA GLU A 250 -26.93 -4.54 -35.44
C GLU A 250 -26.28 -3.28 -36.02
N SER A 251 -26.90 -2.67 -37.00
CA SER A 251 -26.37 -1.45 -37.64
C SER A 251 -26.18 -0.29 -36.64
N VAL A 252 -27.15 -0.06 -35.76
CA VAL A 252 -27.03 0.96 -34.71
C VAL A 252 -25.92 0.62 -33.72
N LEU A 253 -25.88 -0.64 -33.25
CA LEU A 253 -24.86 -1.09 -32.30
C LEU A 253 -23.46 -1.05 -32.89
N LEU A 254 -23.27 -1.41 -34.17
CA LEU A 254 -21.98 -1.31 -34.85
C LEU A 254 -21.47 0.12 -34.95
N SER A 255 -22.34 1.06 -35.32
CA SER A 255 -21.97 2.48 -35.40
C SER A 255 -21.55 3.02 -34.01
N GLU A 256 -22.30 2.70 -32.97
CA GLU A 256 -21.99 3.13 -31.60
C GLU A 256 -20.71 2.45 -31.08
N GLN A 257 -20.54 1.15 -31.32
CA GLN A 257 -19.36 0.38 -30.93
C GLN A 257 -18.08 0.95 -31.54
N GLN A 258 -18.09 1.30 -32.84
CA GLN A 258 -16.94 1.89 -33.52
C GLN A 258 -16.52 3.22 -32.89
N MET A 259 -17.49 4.09 -32.54
CA MET A 259 -17.19 5.36 -31.88
C MET A 259 -16.62 5.16 -30.47
N ILE A 260 -17.16 4.19 -29.70
CA ILE A 260 -16.70 3.87 -28.36
C ILE A 260 -15.29 3.26 -28.40
N GLU A 261 -15.04 2.34 -29.34
CA GLU A 261 -13.73 1.72 -29.52
C GLU A 261 -12.68 2.77 -29.93
N TYR A 262 -13.02 3.64 -30.90
CA TYR A 262 -12.17 4.76 -31.28
C TYR A 262 -11.85 5.69 -30.08
N ALA A 263 -12.83 5.94 -29.21
CA ALA A 263 -12.59 6.73 -28.00
C ALA A 263 -11.65 6.00 -27.01
N SER A 264 -11.78 4.68 -26.85
CA SER A 264 -10.91 3.90 -25.95
C SER A 264 -9.44 3.85 -26.39
N GLU A 265 -9.14 4.12 -27.65
CA GLU A 265 -7.77 4.13 -28.20
C GLU A 265 -7.03 5.47 -28.01
N ALA A 266 -7.69 6.47 -27.41
CA ALA A 266 -7.06 7.75 -27.14
C ALA A 266 -5.83 7.60 -26.24
N SER A 267 -4.75 8.33 -26.52
CA SER A 267 -3.50 8.23 -25.77
C SER A 267 -3.43 9.23 -24.59
N LYS A 268 -4.17 10.36 -24.69
CA LYS A 268 -4.17 11.47 -23.75
C LYS A 268 -5.58 11.85 -23.34
N TYR A 269 -5.69 12.59 -22.22
CA TYR A 269 -6.98 13.04 -21.71
C TYR A 269 -7.74 13.95 -22.69
N ASP A 270 -7.09 14.93 -23.30
CA ASP A 270 -7.74 15.83 -24.26
C ASP A 270 -8.31 15.07 -25.47
N GLU A 271 -7.52 14.15 -26.01
CA GLU A 271 -7.95 13.30 -27.11
C GLU A 271 -9.14 12.41 -26.69
N LEU A 272 -9.09 11.85 -25.49
CA LEU A 272 -10.17 11.05 -24.91
C LEU A 272 -11.45 11.88 -24.76
N ARG A 273 -11.36 13.09 -24.22
CA ARG A 273 -12.47 14.05 -24.07
C ARG A 273 -13.11 14.38 -25.41
N GLU A 274 -12.31 14.73 -26.43
CA GLU A 274 -12.80 15.03 -27.77
C GLU A 274 -13.55 13.83 -28.36
N ARG A 275 -12.95 12.64 -28.32
CA ARG A 275 -13.52 11.43 -28.91
C ARG A 275 -14.80 10.99 -28.21
N VAL A 276 -14.85 11.04 -26.86
CA VAL A 276 -16.07 10.73 -26.09
C VAL A 276 -17.19 11.71 -26.41
N ASN A 277 -16.88 13.00 -26.54
CA ASN A 277 -17.86 14.02 -26.91
C ASN A 277 -18.38 13.91 -28.35
N LEU A 278 -17.70 13.14 -29.20
CA LEU A 278 -18.16 12.80 -30.56
C LEU A 278 -19.13 11.60 -30.60
N ILE A 279 -19.24 10.83 -29.54
CA ILE A 279 -20.12 9.65 -29.51
C ILE A 279 -21.58 10.09 -29.68
N ARG A 280 -22.25 9.52 -30.66
CA ARG A 280 -23.67 9.75 -30.94
C ARG A 280 -24.44 8.45 -30.80
N PHE A 281 -25.54 8.52 -30.09
CA PHE A 281 -26.41 7.37 -29.86
C PHE A 281 -27.62 7.40 -30.77
N GLY A 282 -27.81 6.35 -31.54
CA GLY A 282 -28.95 6.16 -32.41
C GLY A 282 -30.27 5.94 -31.66
N SER A 283 -31.37 6.13 -32.34
CA SER A 283 -32.70 5.82 -31.82
C SER A 283 -33.02 4.32 -31.93
N LYS A 284 -33.92 3.82 -31.07
CA LYS A 284 -34.36 2.43 -31.10
C LYS A 284 -34.99 2.10 -32.46
N PRO A 285 -34.48 1.07 -33.19
CA PRO A 285 -35.08 0.64 -34.44
C PRO A 285 -36.51 0.14 -34.26
N ARG A 286 -37.34 0.42 -35.23
CA ARG A 286 -38.72 -0.11 -35.24
C ARG A 286 -38.75 -1.48 -35.90
N LYS A 287 -39.42 -2.46 -35.22
CA LYS A 287 -39.64 -3.81 -35.76
C LYS A 287 -40.47 -3.69 -37.04
N LYS A 288 -39.99 -4.29 -38.12
CA LYS A 288 -40.72 -4.42 -39.38
C LYS A 288 -41.59 -5.69 -39.35
N LYS A 289 -42.66 -5.71 -40.17
CA LYS A 289 -43.52 -6.90 -40.25
C LYS A 289 -42.80 -8.18 -40.77
N THR A 290 -41.67 -7.98 -41.43
CA THR A 290 -40.81 -9.06 -41.98
C THR A 290 -39.80 -9.57 -40.96
N ASP A 291 -39.63 -8.95 -39.81
CA ASP A 291 -38.61 -9.29 -38.82
C ASP A 291 -39.11 -10.46 -37.98
N SER A 292 -38.32 -11.51 -37.91
CA SER A 292 -38.63 -12.79 -37.23
C SER A 292 -37.99 -13.00 -35.87
N PHE A 293 -37.29 -11.97 -35.34
CA PHE A 293 -36.56 -12.08 -34.07
C PHE A 293 -37.45 -12.07 -32.83
N SER A 294 -36.94 -12.68 -31.74
CA SER A 294 -37.55 -12.69 -30.43
C SER A 294 -37.60 -11.28 -29.80
N GLU A 295 -38.78 -10.83 -29.38
CA GLU A 295 -38.95 -9.52 -28.71
C GLU A 295 -38.23 -9.46 -27.36
N ASP A 296 -38.16 -10.57 -26.64
CA ASP A 296 -37.45 -10.64 -25.37
C ASP A 296 -35.95 -10.47 -25.52
N LYS A 297 -35.35 -11.07 -26.55
CA LYS A 297 -33.93 -10.90 -26.84
C LYS A 297 -33.63 -9.47 -27.30
N ALA A 298 -34.44 -8.92 -28.18
CA ALA A 298 -34.30 -7.52 -28.63
C ALA A 298 -34.44 -6.55 -27.47
N LYS A 299 -35.37 -6.82 -26.54
CA LYS A 299 -35.51 -6.01 -25.33
C LYS A 299 -34.27 -6.11 -24.44
N ARG A 300 -33.76 -7.32 -24.16
CA ARG A 300 -32.53 -7.49 -23.36
C ARG A 300 -31.33 -6.78 -23.96
N VAL A 301 -31.10 -6.93 -25.25
CA VAL A 301 -30.01 -6.24 -25.99
C VAL A 301 -30.16 -4.73 -25.85
N TRP A 302 -31.38 -4.22 -26.01
CA TRP A 302 -31.62 -2.78 -25.94
C TRP A 302 -31.48 -2.23 -24.51
N ASP A 303 -31.95 -2.97 -23.51
CA ASP A 303 -31.79 -2.62 -22.09
C ASP A 303 -30.31 -2.55 -21.68
N MET A 304 -29.50 -3.50 -22.13
CA MET A 304 -28.04 -3.50 -21.93
C MET A 304 -27.38 -2.28 -22.63
N ARG A 305 -27.81 -1.97 -23.86
CA ARG A 305 -27.34 -0.79 -24.59
C ARG A 305 -27.71 0.51 -23.87
N GLU A 306 -28.95 0.63 -23.33
CA GLU A 306 -29.36 1.84 -22.58
C GLU A 306 -28.55 2.01 -21.29
N GLN A 307 -28.19 0.91 -20.61
CA GLN A 307 -27.28 0.96 -19.47
C GLN A 307 -25.90 1.47 -19.86
N ALA A 308 -25.31 0.91 -20.92
CA ALA A 308 -24.02 1.35 -21.45
C ALA A 308 -24.04 2.82 -21.90
N LYS A 309 -25.10 3.25 -22.61
CA LYS A 309 -25.29 4.64 -22.97
C LYS A 309 -25.36 5.57 -21.77
N LYS A 310 -26.08 5.16 -20.72
CA LYS A 310 -26.17 5.94 -19.47
C LYS A 310 -24.82 6.07 -18.80
N GLN A 311 -24.04 5.00 -18.79
CA GLN A 311 -22.67 5.01 -18.24
C GLN A 311 -21.77 5.98 -19.02
N ILE A 312 -21.75 5.92 -20.35
CA ILE A 312 -20.94 6.84 -21.18
C ILE A 312 -21.37 8.30 -21.00
N LYS A 313 -22.68 8.56 -20.88
CA LYS A 313 -23.17 9.91 -20.60
C LYS A 313 -22.70 10.42 -19.24
N SER A 314 -22.79 9.59 -18.20
CA SER A 314 -22.27 9.95 -16.86
C SER A 314 -20.77 10.25 -16.94
N LEU A 315 -19.97 9.42 -17.63
CA LEU A 315 -18.55 9.72 -17.85
C LEU A 315 -18.32 11.08 -18.53
N SER A 316 -19.13 11.40 -19.57
CA SER A 316 -19.00 12.70 -20.24
C SER A 316 -19.35 13.87 -19.33
N GLU A 317 -20.39 13.72 -18.51
CA GLU A 317 -20.84 14.76 -17.57
C GLU A 317 -19.88 14.94 -16.39
N ASP A 318 -19.33 13.82 -15.86
CA ASP A 318 -18.50 13.84 -14.67
C ASP A 318 -17.04 14.23 -14.96
N TYR A 319 -16.49 13.83 -16.11
CA TYR A 319 -15.06 13.95 -16.41
C TYR A 319 -14.73 14.84 -17.61
N PHE A 320 -15.65 15.10 -18.52
CA PHE A 320 -15.37 15.77 -19.79
C PHE A 320 -16.25 17.01 -20.07
N ALA A 321 -16.97 17.49 -19.06
CA ALA A 321 -17.86 18.65 -19.21
C ALA A 321 -17.12 19.99 -19.24
N ASP A 322 -15.96 20.08 -18.59
CA ASP A 322 -15.18 21.31 -18.48
C ASP A 322 -14.25 21.49 -19.70
N ASP A 323 -14.08 22.74 -20.13
CA ASP A 323 -12.99 23.12 -21.01
C ASP A 323 -11.66 23.26 -20.27
N ASP A 324 -10.57 23.49 -20.98
CA ASP A 324 -9.20 23.55 -20.43
C ASP A 324 -9.06 24.64 -19.38
N GLU A 325 -9.58 25.82 -19.66
CA GLU A 325 -9.47 26.97 -18.76
C GLU A 325 -10.19 26.68 -17.43
N ARG A 326 -11.40 26.14 -17.51
CA ARG A 326 -12.19 25.81 -16.35
C ARG A 326 -11.60 24.65 -15.55
N LEU A 327 -11.01 23.67 -16.23
CA LEU A 327 -10.34 22.54 -15.57
C LEU A 327 -9.10 23.03 -14.81
N LEU A 328 -8.26 23.87 -15.44
CA LEU A 328 -7.10 24.47 -14.79
C LEU A 328 -7.50 25.39 -13.64
N GLN A 329 -8.58 26.17 -13.77
CA GLN A 329 -9.10 26.99 -12.69
C GLN A 329 -9.56 26.14 -11.48
N LYS A 330 -10.30 25.06 -11.72
CA LYS A 330 -10.72 24.13 -10.66
C LYS A 330 -9.50 23.47 -9.98
N GLN A 331 -8.52 23.07 -10.77
CA GLN A 331 -7.26 22.52 -10.28
C GLN A 331 -6.53 23.52 -9.38
N HIS A 332 -6.41 24.77 -9.81
CA HIS A 332 -5.78 25.82 -9.02
C HIS A 332 -6.51 26.06 -7.69
N LEU A 333 -7.84 26.19 -7.71
CA LEU A 333 -8.65 26.36 -6.50
C LEU A 333 -8.50 25.17 -5.55
N ALA A 334 -8.52 23.95 -6.06
CA ALA A 334 -8.27 22.75 -5.27
C ALA A 334 -6.85 22.78 -4.66
N GLY A 335 -5.85 23.21 -5.45
CA GLY A 335 -4.47 23.35 -4.99
C GLY A 335 -4.30 24.31 -3.83
N VAL A 336 -5.00 25.43 -3.81
CA VAL A 336 -5.00 26.39 -2.69
C VAL A 336 -5.50 25.70 -1.41
N GLN A 337 -6.60 24.92 -1.51
CA GLN A 337 -7.19 24.22 -0.36
C GLN A 337 -6.29 23.08 0.13
N VAL A 338 -5.70 22.30 -0.79
CA VAL A 338 -4.76 21.23 -0.44
C VAL A 338 -3.50 21.79 0.22
N LYS A 339 -2.98 22.91 -0.29
CA LYS A 339 -1.81 23.58 0.31
C LYS A 339 -2.07 23.98 1.76
N GLU A 340 -3.25 24.52 2.05
CA GLU A 340 -3.64 24.89 3.41
C GLU A 340 -3.82 23.65 4.29
N LEU A 341 -4.49 22.62 3.82
CA LEU A 341 -4.62 21.34 4.54
C LEU A 341 -3.25 20.73 4.86
N VAL A 342 -2.32 20.73 3.91
CA VAL A 342 -0.95 20.25 4.12
C VAL A 342 -0.23 21.07 5.15
N ARG A 343 -0.34 22.41 5.11
CA ARG A 343 0.25 23.33 6.10
C ARG A 343 -0.24 23.03 7.52
N LEU A 344 -1.56 22.88 7.69
CA LEU A 344 -2.19 22.55 8.97
C LEU A 344 -1.75 21.16 9.46
N THR A 345 -1.71 20.19 8.57
CA THR A 345 -1.27 18.82 8.90
C THR A 345 0.20 18.79 9.29
N HIS A 346 1.07 19.53 8.61
CA HIS A 346 2.48 19.65 8.96
C HIS A 346 2.65 20.32 10.32
N ALA A 347 1.92 21.41 10.59
CA ALA A 347 1.92 22.07 11.90
C ALA A 347 1.46 21.13 13.02
N PHE A 348 0.41 20.34 12.76
CA PHE A 348 -0.07 19.31 13.68
C PHE A 348 1.01 18.24 13.93
N LEU A 349 1.62 17.69 12.88
CA LEU A 349 2.67 16.66 12.97
C LEU A 349 3.81 17.13 13.90
N LEU A 350 4.32 18.33 13.69
CA LEU A 350 5.40 18.89 14.50
C LEU A 350 4.99 19.10 15.97
N ARG A 351 3.82 19.67 16.19
CA ARG A 351 3.30 19.96 17.55
C ARG A 351 2.98 18.69 18.32
N TYR A 352 2.38 17.71 17.65
CA TYR A 352 2.04 16.42 18.24
C TYR A 352 3.29 15.61 18.62
N SER A 353 4.29 15.57 17.74
CA SER A 353 5.60 14.97 18.05
C SER A 353 6.27 15.66 19.23
N ALA A 354 6.27 17.01 19.29
CA ALA A 354 6.82 17.76 20.40
C ALA A 354 6.06 17.51 21.71
N ALA A 355 4.73 17.42 21.66
CA ALA A 355 3.89 17.13 22.83
C ALA A 355 4.14 15.72 23.38
N LYS A 356 4.28 14.70 22.51
CA LYS A 356 4.68 13.35 22.90
C LYS A 356 6.07 13.34 23.54
N ARG A 357 7.05 13.99 22.91
CA ARG A 357 8.43 14.07 23.40
C ARG A 357 8.51 14.74 24.78
N LYS A 358 7.74 15.82 25.00
CA LYS A 358 7.66 16.52 26.31
C LYS A 358 7.15 15.61 27.43
N LYS A 359 6.33 14.61 27.11
CA LYS A 359 5.77 13.64 28.07
C LYS A 359 6.55 12.32 28.10
N ASN A 360 7.65 12.20 27.38
CA ASN A 360 8.41 10.95 27.17
C ASN A 360 7.55 9.81 26.63
N LEU A 361 6.63 10.13 25.72
CA LEU A 361 5.73 9.20 25.07
C LEU A 361 6.16 8.90 23.64
N VAL A 362 5.93 7.67 23.23
CA VAL A 362 5.99 7.24 21.83
C VAL A 362 4.73 6.45 21.49
N ASP A 363 4.26 6.55 20.27
CA ASP A 363 3.26 5.63 19.72
C ASP A 363 3.93 4.59 18.79
N PHE A 364 3.14 3.66 18.22
CA PHE A 364 3.68 2.63 17.33
C PHE A 364 4.28 3.23 16.05
N GLY A 365 3.69 4.29 15.50
CA GLY A 365 4.27 5.01 14.37
C GLY A 365 5.61 5.65 14.71
N ASP A 366 5.74 6.23 15.92
CA ASP A 366 7.01 6.77 16.38
C ASP A 366 8.08 5.70 16.50
N LEU A 367 7.74 4.47 16.96
CA LEU A 367 8.72 3.38 17.03
C LEU A 367 9.34 3.10 15.66
N GLU A 368 8.52 3.01 14.61
CA GLU A 368 8.99 2.77 13.26
C GLU A 368 9.83 3.94 12.73
N HIS A 369 9.33 5.18 12.83
CA HIS A 369 10.04 6.36 12.32
C HIS A 369 11.34 6.67 13.06
N LEU A 370 11.35 6.54 14.37
CA LEU A 370 12.55 6.76 15.17
C LEU A 370 13.60 5.65 14.89
N ALA A 371 13.17 4.39 14.79
CA ALA A 371 14.07 3.31 14.38
C ALA A 371 14.61 3.52 12.96
N LEU A 372 13.77 3.99 12.02
CA LEU A 372 14.20 4.35 10.69
C LEU A 372 15.26 5.46 10.72
N ASN A 373 15.10 6.48 11.56
CA ASN A 373 16.10 7.56 11.70
C ASN A 373 17.43 7.07 12.31
N VAL A 374 17.41 6.01 13.12
CA VAL A 374 18.64 5.35 13.59
C VAL A 374 19.30 4.54 12.46
N LEU A 375 18.52 3.91 11.59
CA LEU A 375 19.00 2.92 10.61
C LEU A 375 19.22 3.49 9.20
N SER A 376 18.58 4.61 8.85
CA SER A 376 18.68 5.23 7.52
C SER A 376 18.75 6.74 7.60
N GLU A 377 19.61 7.34 6.79
CA GLU A 377 19.68 8.78 6.60
C GLU A 377 19.29 9.16 5.17
N LYS A 378 18.55 10.27 5.06
CA LYS A 378 18.20 10.85 3.76
C LYS A 378 19.38 11.63 3.21
N THR A 379 19.80 11.30 2.00
CA THR A 379 20.84 12.04 1.25
C THR A 379 20.27 12.56 -0.07
N PRO A 380 20.96 13.47 -0.78
CA PRO A 380 20.54 13.92 -2.11
C PRO A 380 20.42 12.77 -3.13
N ASP A 381 21.15 11.68 -2.94
CA ASP A 381 21.14 10.50 -3.80
C ASP A 381 20.11 9.44 -3.37
N GLY A 382 19.29 9.73 -2.37
CA GLY A 382 18.29 8.83 -1.80
C GLY A 382 18.61 8.38 -0.36
N GLU A 383 17.96 7.32 0.08
CA GLU A 383 18.16 6.76 1.43
C GLU A 383 19.47 5.98 1.50
N LYS A 384 20.25 6.21 2.56
CA LYS A 384 21.51 5.48 2.82
C LYS A 384 21.49 4.87 4.23
N PRO A 385 21.91 3.60 4.38
CA PRO A 385 22.06 2.99 5.70
C PRO A 385 23.12 3.70 6.54
N THR A 386 22.83 3.86 7.81
CA THR A 386 23.77 4.41 8.80
C THR A 386 24.83 3.40 9.22
N LEU A 387 25.78 3.83 10.05
CA LEU A 387 26.74 2.92 10.68
C LEU A 387 26.07 1.90 11.60
N VAL A 388 24.98 2.28 12.27
CA VAL A 388 24.19 1.35 13.10
C VAL A 388 23.55 0.27 12.22
N ALA A 389 22.96 0.65 11.09
CA ALA A 389 22.43 -0.33 10.13
C ALA A 389 23.50 -1.28 9.61
N ALA A 390 24.74 -0.79 9.38
CA ALA A 390 25.86 -1.63 8.98
C ALA A 390 26.19 -2.70 10.03
N GLN A 391 26.10 -2.38 11.33
CA GLN A 391 26.31 -3.35 12.42
C GLN A 391 25.23 -4.46 12.38
N TYR A 392 23.95 -4.11 12.17
CA TYR A 392 22.88 -5.10 12.00
C TYR A 392 23.07 -5.97 10.75
N ARG A 393 23.58 -5.42 9.63
CA ARG A 393 23.93 -6.17 8.42
C ARG A 393 25.00 -7.25 8.67
N GLU A 394 25.99 -6.95 9.52
CA GLU A 394 27.01 -7.91 9.93
C GLU A 394 26.45 -8.94 10.91
N SER A 395 25.52 -8.53 11.78
CA SER A 395 24.95 -9.39 12.80
C SER A 395 23.98 -10.43 12.22
N PHE A 396 23.13 -10.03 11.26
CA PHE A 396 22.11 -10.93 10.73
C PHE A 396 22.58 -11.67 9.47
N GLU A 397 22.63 -13.00 9.56
CA GLU A 397 22.89 -13.89 8.42
C GLU A 397 21.68 -13.99 7.50
N GLU A 398 20.47 -13.95 8.08
CA GLU A 398 19.23 -13.96 7.30
C GLU A 398 18.13 -13.19 8.05
N ILE A 399 17.33 -12.46 7.27
CA ILE A 399 16.18 -11.70 7.74
C ILE A 399 14.95 -12.31 7.09
N MET A 400 14.08 -12.91 7.90
CA MET A 400 12.90 -13.63 7.46
C MET A 400 11.64 -12.85 7.83
N ILE A 401 10.77 -12.61 6.86
CA ILE A 401 9.55 -11.80 7.04
C ILE A 401 8.36 -12.67 6.71
N ASP A 402 7.51 -12.93 7.70
CA ASP A 402 6.23 -13.61 7.52
C ASP A 402 5.12 -12.59 7.25
N GLU A 403 4.13 -12.95 6.45
CA GLU A 403 3.00 -12.12 6.00
C GLU A 403 3.47 -10.78 5.36
N TYR A 404 4.49 -10.85 4.50
CA TYR A 404 5.11 -9.68 3.87
C TYR A 404 4.14 -8.77 3.11
N GLN A 405 3.00 -9.29 2.62
CA GLN A 405 1.96 -8.51 1.96
C GLN A 405 1.29 -7.45 2.87
N ASP A 406 1.48 -7.54 4.19
CA ASP A 406 0.92 -6.60 5.16
C ASP A 406 1.93 -5.54 5.62
N SER A 407 3.13 -5.50 5.03
CA SER A 407 4.16 -4.48 5.30
C SER A 407 3.79 -3.13 4.71
N ASN A 408 4.27 -2.05 5.34
CA ASN A 408 4.21 -0.68 4.84
C ASN A 408 5.58 -0.18 4.34
N TYR A 409 5.64 1.01 3.72
CA TYR A 409 6.89 1.57 3.20
C TYR A 409 7.95 1.85 4.28
N VAL A 410 7.54 2.22 5.49
CA VAL A 410 8.47 2.48 6.61
C VAL A 410 9.14 1.18 7.04
N GLN A 411 8.36 0.13 7.24
CA GLN A 411 8.83 -1.20 7.60
C GLN A 411 9.75 -1.79 6.53
N GLU A 412 9.37 -1.65 5.26
CA GLU A 412 10.20 -2.07 4.13
C GLU A 412 11.57 -1.38 4.16
N LEU A 413 11.60 -0.07 4.38
CA LEU A 413 12.85 0.68 4.42
C LEU A 413 13.71 0.32 5.63
N ILE A 414 13.10 0.08 6.81
CA ILE A 414 13.79 -0.44 7.99
C ILE A 414 14.50 -1.76 7.67
N LEU A 415 13.75 -2.74 7.12
CA LEU A 415 14.26 -4.08 6.84
C LEU A 415 15.31 -4.08 5.73
N THR A 416 15.13 -3.28 4.68
CA THR A 416 16.11 -3.15 3.60
C THR A 416 17.37 -2.40 4.05
N SER A 417 17.26 -1.46 5.00
CA SER A 417 18.43 -0.76 5.58
C SER A 417 19.38 -1.70 6.32
N ILE A 418 18.86 -2.75 6.95
CA ILE A 418 19.66 -3.74 7.68
C ILE A 418 19.96 -5.01 6.86
N SER A 419 19.47 -5.10 5.62
CA SER A 419 19.75 -6.23 4.73
C SER A 419 21.04 -6.01 3.92
N ARG A 420 21.66 -7.10 3.47
CA ARG A 420 22.86 -7.09 2.63
C ARG A 420 22.47 -6.94 1.16
N THR A 421 23.27 -6.19 0.40
CA THR A 421 23.06 -5.99 -1.03
C THR A 421 23.99 -6.83 -1.88
N ASP A 422 25.23 -7.05 -1.43
CA ASP A 422 26.27 -7.85 -2.08
C ASP A 422 26.06 -9.36 -1.89
N GLN A 423 25.53 -9.77 -0.74
CA GLN A 423 25.10 -11.12 -0.41
C GLN A 423 23.66 -11.06 0.11
N PRO A 424 22.66 -10.99 -0.78
CA PRO A 424 21.28 -10.76 -0.37
C PRO A 424 20.79 -11.80 0.62
N ASN A 425 20.18 -11.36 1.72
CA ASN A 425 19.79 -12.20 2.85
C ASN A 425 18.33 -12.00 3.31
N LEU A 426 17.47 -11.46 2.44
CA LEU A 426 16.05 -11.31 2.72
C LEU A 426 15.26 -12.54 2.29
N PHE A 427 14.45 -13.06 3.19
CA PHE A 427 13.49 -14.13 2.94
C PHE A 427 12.09 -13.64 3.28
N MET A 428 11.26 -13.47 2.28
CA MET A 428 9.92 -12.88 2.39
C MET A 428 8.86 -13.92 2.04
N VAL A 429 7.88 -14.11 2.90
CA VAL A 429 6.76 -15.05 2.68
C VAL A 429 5.45 -14.29 2.78
N GLY A 430 4.54 -14.53 1.85
CA GLY A 430 3.24 -13.89 1.90
C GLY A 430 2.25 -14.40 0.84
N ASP A 431 1.05 -13.84 0.90
CA ASP A 431 0.00 -14.06 -0.11
C ASP A 431 -0.79 -12.77 -0.29
N VAL A 432 -0.61 -12.11 -1.41
CA VAL A 432 -1.31 -10.84 -1.72
C VAL A 432 -2.83 -10.97 -1.59
N LYS A 433 -3.40 -12.16 -1.90
CA LYS A 433 -4.83 -12.42 -1.78
C LYS A 433 -5.33 -12.45 -0.34
N GLN A 434 -4.42 -12.58 0.64
CA GLN A 434 -4.70 -12.57 2.07
C GLN A 434 -4.44 -11.21 2.72
N SER A 435 -4.02 -10.18 1.98
CA SER A 435 -3.86 -8.84 2.52
C SER A 435 -5.20 -8.26 2.92
N ILE A 436 -5.44 -8.11 4.22
CA ILE A 436 -6.65 -7.55 4.82
C ILE A 436 -6.37 -6.31 5.67
N TYR A 437 -5.10 -5.91 5.79
CA TYR A 437 -4.67 -4.81 6.65
C TYR A 437 -4.47 -3.47 5.92
N ARG A 438 -5.10 -3.30 4.75
CA ARG A 438 -5.07 -2.02 4.02
C ARG A 438 -5.56 -0.83 4.86
N PHE A 439 -6.47 -1.07 5.82
CA PHE A 439 -6.90 -0.06 6.78
C PHE A 439 -5.82 0.38 7.79
N ARG A 440 -4.73 -0.40 7.90
CA ARG A 440 -3.50 -0.06 8.61
C ARG A 440 -2.39 0.43 7.67
N LEU A 441 -2.78 0.85 6.47
CA LEU A 441 -1.89 1.36 5.42
C LEU A 441 -0.85 0.34 4.93
N ALA A 442 -1.13 -0.97 5.08
CA ALA A 442 -0.39 -2.02 4.41
C ALA A 442 -0.36 -1.78 2.89
N ARG A 443 0.77 -2.12 2.27
CA ARG A 443 1.05 -1.88 0.85
C ARG A 443 1.32 -3.20 0.12
N PRO A 444 0.27 -3.92 -0.29
CA PRO A 444 0.43 -5.16 -1.08
C PRO A 444 1.20 -4.92 -2.38
N GLU A 445 1.25 -3.67 -2.84
CA GLU A 445 2.01 -3.24 -4.01
C GLU A 445 3.51 -3.56 -3.85
N LEU A 446 4.08 -3.44 -2.63
CA LEU A 446 5.48 -3.81 -2.35
C LEU A 446 5.78 -5.28 -2.68
N PHE A 447 4.83 -6.17 -2.39
CA PHE A 447 4.95 -7.58 -2.76
C PHE A 447 4.92 -7.77 -4.29
N MET A 448 4.01 -7.07 -4.98
CA MET A 448 3.87 -7.17 -6.43
C MET A 448 5.08 -6.59 -7.15
N GLU A 449 5.61 -5.45 -6.72
CA GLU A 449 6.83 -4.84 -7.28
C GLU A 449 8.03 -5.80 -7.23
N LYS A 450 8.19 -6.55 -6.12
CA LYS A 450 9.24 -7.57 -6.00
C LYS A 450 8.96 -8.84 -6.80
N TYR A 451 7.71 -9.11 -7.15
CA TYR A 451 7.33 -10.28 -7.95
C TYR A 451 7.59 -10.06 -9.46
N GLU A 452 7.58 -8.81 -9.91
CA GLU A 452 7.79 -8.43 -11.32
C GLU A 452 9.28 -8.28 -11.71
N ILE A 453 10.20 -8.33 -10.73
CA ILE A 453 11.66 -8.28 -10.93
C ILE A 453 12.20 -9.69 -11.14
#